data_b413b622d563a93ace7dfb217c631659
#
_entry.id   b413b622d563a93ace7dfb217c631659
#
_cell.length_a   1.000
_cell.length_b   1.000
_cell.length_c   1.000
_cell.angle_alpha   90.00
_cell.angle_beta   90.00
_cell.angle_gamma   90.00
#
_symmetry.space_group_name_H-M   'P 1'
#
loop_
_entity.id
_entity.type
_entity.pdbx_description
1 polymer ?
#
loop_
_entity_poly.entity_id
_entity_poly.type
_entity_poly.pdbx_seq_one_letter_code
_entity_poly.pdbx_strand_id
1 'polypeptide(L)'
;MDYISPSEVAGSFVANGAVKSKLPVSQLLLRGALSGALLGFATTVAFTANAQGLPPVIGAVVFPVGFAMIVILGLELVTGSFAMLPAAWLAGGTSLLRVLGNLLWVFAGNLAGGCLYAWTYAAVQTQFHHGPATGAAALIVAAAQAKTLGYEKLGINGLWLAVVKAALCNWMVCMGVVMGLTSRSTLGKIARCWLPIFIFFALGYEHSVVNMFIIPAGMWMGAPVSLSDWWLWNQLPVTLGNLVGGFLFVGVPMLWLRGAAHTKGAPSLVAVTAEQIGAAQPDAVEA
;
A
#
# COMPACT_ATOMS: atom_id res chain seq x y z
N MET A 1 -15.63 7.37 -23.07
CA MET A 1 -15.09 6.02 -22.77
C MET A 1 -14.39 6.04 -21.43
N ASP A 2 -14.59 5.03 -20.57
CA ASP A 2 -13.97 4.96 -19.22
C ASP A 2 -12.51 4.48 -19.24
N TYR A 3 -12.12 3.70 -20.27
CA TYR A 3 -10.79 3.12 -20.39
C TYR A 3 -9.74 4.14 -20.82
N ILE A 4 -8.63 4.18 -20.09
CA ILE A 4 -7.45 4.99 -20.39
C ILE A 4 -6.39 4.10 -21.05
N SER A 5 -5.80 4.58 -22.15
CA SER A 5 -4.81 3.83 -22.92
C SER A 5 -3.54 3.52 -22.10
N PRO A 6 -2.81 2.43 -22.39
CA PRO A 6 -1.59 2.08 -21.65
C PRO A 6 -0.52 3.18 -21.67
N SER A 7 -0.39 3.92 -22.78
CA SER A 7 0.57 5.02 -22.91
C SER A 7 0.21 6.20 -22.00
N GLU A 8 -1.08 6.56 -21.91
CA GLU A 8 -1.57 7.60 -21.00
C GLU A 8 -1.43 7.18 -19.53
N VAL A 9 -1.67 5.90 -19.24
CA VAL A 9 -1.48 5.33 -17.88
C VAL A 9 -0.04 5.50 -17.43
N ALA A 10 0.95 5.14 -18.28
CA ALA A 10 2.36 5.27 -17.94
C ALA A 10 2.76 6.75 -17.70
N GLY A 11 2.24 7.68 -18.51
CA GLY A 11 2.41 9.10 -18.31
C GLY A 11 1.82 9.59 -16.99
N SER A 12 0.58 9.22 -16.71
CA SER A 12 -0.14 9.58 -15.48
C SER A 12 0.51 9.00 -14.23
N PHE A 13 1.04 7.78 -14.33
CA PHE A 13 1.75 7.13 -13.21
C PHE A 13 2.97 7.95 -12.76
N VAL A 14 3.81 8.36 -13.69
CA VAL A 14 5.00 9.18 -13.40
C VAL A 14 4.61 10.59 -12.93
N ALA A 15 3.61 11.21 -13.57
CA ALA A 15 3.13 12.55 -13.19
C ALA A 15 2.56 12.55 -11.75
N ASN A 16 1.78 11.55 -11.39
CA ASN A 16 1.26 11.41 -10.03
C ASN A 16 2.37 11.24 -8.99
N GLY A 17 3.46 10.53 -9.31
CA GLY A 17 4.63 10.46 -8.44
C GLY A 17 5.25 11.84 -8.17
N ALA A 18 5.38 12.67 -9.22
CA ALA A 18 5.89 14.03 -9.07
C ALA A 18 4.96 14.93 -8.23
N VAL A 19 3.64 14.80 -8.38
CA VAL A 19 2.65 15.52 -7.57
C VAL A 19 2.72 15.10 -6.10
N LYS A 20 2.72 13.78 -5.82
CA LYS A 20 2.81 13.24 -4.47
C LYS A 20 4.07 13.68 -3.74
N SER A 21 5.20 13.81 -4.44
CA SER A 21 6.47 14.26 -3.86
C SER A 21 6.45 15.69 -3.31
N LYS A 22 5.43 16.49 -3.65
CA LYS A 22 5.27 17.89 -3.25
C LYS A 22 4.27 18.08 -2.11
N LEU A 23 3.61 17.02 -1.65
CA LEU A 23 2.64 17.11 -0.57
C LEU A 23 3.32 17.55 0.74
N PRO A 24 2.66 18.42 1.54
CA PRO A 24 3.19 18.84 2.83
C PRO A 24 3.20 17.68 3.83
N VAL A 25 4.13 17.71 4.78
CA VAL A 25 4.35 16.65 5.79
C VAL A 25 3.07 16.31 6.55
N SER A 26 2.30 17.32 6.95
CA SER A 26 1.03 17.13 7.66
C SER A 26 0.03 16.27 6.86
N GLN A 27 -0.06 16.50 5.55
CA GLN A 27 -0.91 15.68 4.68
C GLN A 27 -0.36 14.27 4.50
N LEU A 28 0.97 14.12 4.37
CA LEU A 28 1.60 12.79 4.25
C LEU A 28 1.34 11.95 5.51
N LEU A 29 1.50 12.54 6.69
CA LEU A 29 1.23 11.88 7.97
C LEU A 29 -0.24 11.52 8.13
N LEU A 30 -1.16 12.47 7.91
CA LEU A 30 -2.60 12.23 8.10
C LEU A 30 -3.14 11.20 7.11
N ARG A 31 -2.86 11.38 5.80
CA ARG A 31 -3.28 10.44 4.77
C ARG A 31 -2.64 9.05 4.95
N GLY A 32 -1.38 9.03 5.40
CA GLY A 32 -0.69 7.81 5.77
C GLY A 32 -1.34 7.11 6.95
N ALA A 33 -1.67 7.82 8.04
CA ALA A 33 -2.31 7.23 9.21
C ALA A 33 -3.68 6.63 8.87
N LEU A 34 -4.49 7.35 8.10
CA LEU A 34 -5.77 6.82 7.62
C LEU A 34 -5.58 5.54 6.78
N SER A 35 -4.59 5.50 5.89
CA SER A 35 -4.29 4.30 5.09
C SER A 35 -3.87 3.11 5.95
N GLY A 36 -3.00 3.33 6.93
CA GLY A 36 -2.57 2.27 7.85
C GLY A 36 -3.74 1.68 8.63
N ALA A 37 -4.62 2.52 9.16
CA ALA A 37 -5.83 2.08 9.86
C ALA A 37 -6.79 1.33 8.93
N LEU A 38 -7.06 1.83 7.71
CA LEU A 38 -7.97 1.19 6.75
C LEU A 38 -7.47 -0.19 6.31
N LEU A 39 -6.16 -0.40 6.14
CA LEU A 39 -5.62 -1.74 5.90
C LEU A 39 -5.76 -2.64 7.13
N GLY A 40 -5.66 -2.10 8.33
CA GLY A 40 -5.97 -2.82 9.55
C GLY A 40 -7.42 -3.31 9.57
N PHE A 41 -8.39 -2.44 9.28
CA PHE A 41 -9.82 -2.81 9.16
C PHE A 41 -10.03 -3.91 8.11
N ALA A 42 -9.46 -3.75 6.92
CA ALA A 42 -9.59 -4.74 5.85
C ALA A 42 -9.00 -6.11 6.25
N THR A 43 -7.85 -6.08 6.94
CA THR A 43 -7.22 -7.29 7.50
C THR A 43 -8.13 -7.94 8.54
N THR A 44 -8.72 -7.17 9.42
CA THR A 44 -9.66 -7.67 10.45
C THR A 44 -10.86 -8.36 9.80
N VAL A 45 -11.46 -7.77 8.76
CA VAL A 45 -12.59 -8.38 8.03
C VAL A 45 -12.17 -9.70 7.40
N ALA A 46 -10.98 -9.76 6.77
CA ALA A 46 -10.46 -11.00 6.17
C ALA A 46 -10.25 -12.12 7.23
N PHE A 47 -9.64 -11.78 8.36
CA PHE A 47 -9.45 -12.73 9.47
C PHE A 47 -10.76 -13.13 10.13
N THR A 48 -11.76 -12.24 10.17
CA THR A 48 -13.11 -12.55 10.66
C THR A 48 -13.79 -13.58 9.77
N ALA A 49 -13.72 -13.45 8.45
CA ALA A 49 -14.25 -14.44 7.52
C ALA A 49 -13.57 -15.82 7.74
N ASN A 50 -12.25 -15.85 7.92
CA ASN A 50 -11.52 -17.09 8.20
C ASN A 50 -11.93 -17.71 9.55
N ALA A 51 -12.13 -16.89 10.59
CA ALA A 51 -12.55 -17.33 11.91
C ALA A 51 -13.98 -17.91 11.95
N GLN A 52 -14.81 -17.52 10.99
CA GLN A 52 -16.16 -18.09 10.78
C GLN A 52 -16.14 -19.44 10.05
N GLY A 53 -14.97 -20.00 9.78
CA GLY A 53 -14.81 -21.28 9.10
C GLY A 53 -14.95 -21.20 7.57
N LEU A 54 -15.00 -20.00 6.99
CA LEU A 54 -15.00 -19.84 5.55
C LEU A 54 -13.60 -20.18 4.98
N PRO A 55 -13.54 -20.70 3.74
CA PRO A 55 -12.25 -20.94 3.09
C PRO A 55 -11.38 -19.66 3.08
N PRO A 56 -10.05 -19.74 3.30
CA PRO A 56 -9.17 -18.57 3.37
C PRO A 56 -9.23 -17.64 2.16
N VAL A 57 -9.58 -18.18 0.98
CA VAL A 57 -9.78 -17.39 -0.24
C VAL A 57 -10.90 -16.36 -0.10
N ILE A 58 -11.92 -16.60 0.74
CA ILE A 58 -13.00 -15.62 0.98
C ILE A 58 -12.43 -14.40 1.73
N GLY A 59 -11.59 -14.62 2.74
CA GLY A 59 -10.87 -13.55 3.40
C GLY A 59 -10.03 -12.73 2.41
N ALA A 60 -9.38 -13.41 1.46
CA ALA A 60 -8.61 -12.74 0.43
C ALA A 60 -9.49 -11.94 -0.56
N VAL A 61 -10.69 -12.43 -0.90
CA VAL A 61 -11.63 -11.70 -1.78
C VAL A 61 -12.12 -10.41 -1.11
N VAL A 62 -12.34 -10.38 0.19
CA VAL A 62 -12.87 -9.18 0.87
C VAL A 62 -11.77 -8.18 1.25
N PHE A 63 -10.53 -8.62 1.43
CA PHE A 63 -9.42 -7.76 1.85
C PHE A 63 -9.20 -6.51 0.98
N PRO A 64 -9.34 -6.54 -0.37
CA PRO A 64 -9.12 -5.38 -1.23
C PRO A 64 -9.99 -4.16 -0.93
N VAL A 65 -11.05 -4.31 -0.12
CA VAL A 65 -11.92 -3.18 0.29
C VAL A 65 -11.11 -2.02 0.90
N GLY A 66 -10.10 -2.32 1.71
CA GLY A 66 -9.25 -1.29 2.31
C GLY A 66 -8.42 -0.55 1.27
N PHE A 67 -7.83 -1.27 0.32
CA PHE A 67 -7.07 -0.65 -0.76
C PHE A 67 -7.96 0.19 -1.69
N ALA A 68 -9.16 -0.28 -2.01
CA ALA A 68 -10.13 0.47 -2.80
C ALA A 68 -10.50 1.80 -2.11
N MET A 69 -10.76 1.80 -0.80
CA MET A 69 -11.00 3.02 -0.04
C MET A 69 -9.79 3.97 -0.09
N ILE A 70 -8.57 3.47 0.07
CA ILE A 70 -7.33 4.26 -0.02
C ILE A 70 -7.21 4.95 -1.38
N VAL A 71 -7.45 4.21 -2.46
CA VAL A 71 -7.36 4.74 -3.84
C VAL A 71 -8.42 5.82 -4.10
N ILE A 72 -9.68 5.57 -3.70
CA ILE A 72 -10.79 6.51 -3.95
C ILE A 72 -10.63 7.78 -3.14
N LEU A 73 -10.21 7.68 -1.89
CA LEU A 73 -10.02 8.82 -1.01
C LEU A 73 -8.70 9.58 -1.26
N GLY A 74 -7.87 9.10 -2.20
CA GLY A 74 -6.58 9.72 -2.49
C GLY A 74 -5.62 9.72 -1.31
N LEU A 75 -5.65 8.68 -0.50
CA LEU A 75 -4.79 8.54 0.68
C LEU A 75 -3.38 8.07 0.27
N GLU A 76 -2.44 8.15 1.23
CA GLU A 76 -1.03 7.83 0.99
C GLU A 76 -0.66 6.46 1.56
N LEU A 77 -0.18 5.59 0.69
CA LEU A 77 0.31 4.26 1.04
C LEU A 77 1.76 4.12 0.55
N VAL A 78 2.70 3.90 1.47
CA VAL A 78 4.14 3.90 1.17
C VAL A 78 4.50 2.83 0.13
N THR A 79 3.83 1.69 0.15
CA THR A 79 4.07 0.58 -0.79
C THR A 79 3.71 0.96 -2.23
N GLY A 80 2.63 1.70 -2.46
CA GLY A 80 2.33 2.28 -3.78
C GLY A 80 3.33 3.36 -4.18
N SER A 81 3.81 4.14 -3.22
CA SER A 81 4.82 5.18 -3.43
C SER A 81 6.20 4.61 -3.81
N PHE A 82 6.54 3.38 -3.42
CA PHE A 82 7.79 2.71 -3.76
C PHE A 82 8.01 2.52 -5.27
N ALA A 83 6.97 2.52 -6.07
CA ALA A 83 7.08 2.48 -7.53
C ALA A 83 7.02 3.88 -8.17
N MET A 84 6.02 4.69 -7.77
CA MET A 84 5.70 5.96 -8.43
C MET A 84 6.76 7.03 -8.21
N LEU A 85 7.25 7.17 -6.97
CA LEU A 85 8.19 8.25 -6.62
C LEU A 85 9.57 8.06 -7.24
N PRO A 86 10.20 6.85 -7.16
CA PRO A 86 11.46 6.61 -7.86
C PRO A 86 11.34 6.76 -9.37
N ALA A 87 10.21 6.31 -9.98
CA ALA A 87 9.97 6.51 -11.40
C ALA A 87 9.87 8.01 -11.76
N ALA A 88 9.20 8.82 -10.94
CA ALA A 88 9.13 10.26 -11.13
C ALA A 88 10.48 10.95 -10.98
N TRP A 89 11.32 10.50 -10.05
CA TRP A 89 12.68 11.01 -9.89
C TRP A 89 13.56 10.68 -11.10
N LEU A 90 13.57 9.45 -11.55
CA LEU A 90 14.34 9.04 -12.74
C LEU A 90 13.86 9.75 -14.01
N ALA A 91 12.59 10.13 -14.07
CA ALA A 91 12.02 10.94 -15.16
C ALA A 91 12.34 12.44 -15.04
N GLY A 92 13.07 12.88 -14.03
CA GLY A 92 13.38 14.30 -13.78
C GLY A 92 12.22 15.13 -13.21
N GLY A 93 11.10 14.49 -12.81
CA GLY A 93 9.91 15.18 -12.30
C GLY A 93 9.99 15.63 -10.84
N THR A 94 10.97 15.10 -10.08
CA THR A 94 11.19 15.44 -8.67
C THR A 94 12.65 15.19 -8.25
N SER A 95 13.03 15.63 -7.04
CA SER A 95 14.37 15.38 -6.49
C SER A 95 14.39 14.14 -5.59
N LEU A 96 15.56 13.50 -5.47
CA LEU A 96 15.75 12.36 -4.57
C LEU A 96 15.40 12.69 -3.12
N LEU A 97 15.75 13.88 -2.65
CA LEU A 97 15.44 14.32 -1.28
C LEU A 97 13.92 14.37 -1.03
N ARG A 98 13.13 14.83 -2.01
CA ARG A 98 11.67 14.82 -1.91
C ARG A 98 11.10 13.39 -1.92
N VAL A 99 11.69 12.50 -2.72
CA VAL A 99 11.32 11.07 -2.71
C VAL A 99 11.55 10.47 -1.33
N LEU A 100 12.75 10.60 -0.79
CA LEU A 100 13.10 10.05 0.52
C LEU A 100 12.25 10.65 1.64
N GLY A 101 12.04 11.97 1.61
CA GLY A 101 11.16 12.65 2.58
C GLY A 101 9.71 12.15 2.52
N ASN A 102 9.14 12.02 1.32
CA ASN A 102 7.78 11.49 1.17
C ASN A 102 7.68 10.06 1.69
N LEU A 103 8.59 9.17 1.27
CA LEU A 103 8.59 7.77 1.71
C LEU A 103 8.69 7.66 3.23
N LEU A 104 9.56 8.47 3.87
CA LEU A 104 9.71 8.48 5.33
C LEU A 104 8.43 8.92 6.03
N TRP A 105 7.83 10.05 5.63
CA TRP A 105 6.66 10.59 6.31
C TRP A 105 5.40 9.77 6.06
N VAL A 106 5.23 9.20 4.85
CA VAL A 106 4.13 8.28 4.58
C VAL A 106 4.30 6.98 5.36
N PHE A 107 5.52 6.42 5.44
CA PHE A 107 5.82 5.25 6.26
C PHE A 107 5.48 5.50 7.74
N ALA A 108 5.92 6.63 8.29
CA ALA A 108 5.62 7.02 9.67
C ALA A 108 4.11 7.17 9.90
N GLY A 109 3.39 7.78 8.96
CA GLY A 109 1.93 7.87 9.00
C GLY A 109 1.27 6.49 8.97
N ASN A 110 1.64 5.63 8.00
CA ASN A 110 1.09 4.27 7.92
C ASN A 110 1.34 3.47 9.21
N LEU A 111 2.55 3.58 9.78
CA LEU A 111 2.90 2.94 11.04
C LEU A 111 2.03 3.45 12.20
N ALA A 112 1.90 4.76 12.34
CA ALA A 112 1.09 5.36 13.39
C ALA A 112 -0.38 4.92 13.31
N GLY A 113 -0.98 4.96 12.11
CA GLY A 113 -2.36 4.54 11.91
C GLY A 113 -2.57 3.05 12.09
N GLY A 114 -1.66 2.22 11.59
CA GLY A 114 -1.68 0.76 11.78
C GLY A 114 -1.57 0.37 13.24
N CYS A 115 -0.62 0.97 13.98
CA CYS A 115 -0.45 0.74 15.42
C CYS A 115 -1.64 1.26 16.24
N LEU A 116 -2.17 2.44 15.92
CA LEU A 116 -3.35 2.97 16.63
C LEU A 116 -4.54 2.02 16.49
N TYR A 117 -4.81 1.57 15.26
CA TYR A 117 -5.89 0.61 15.04
C TYR A 117 -5.59 -0.74 15.69
N ALA A 118 -4.34 -1.22 15.67
CA ALA A 118 -3.93 -2.44 16.33
C ALA A 118 -4.19 -2.40 17.84
N TRP A 119 -3.83 -1.29 18.49
CA TRP A 119 -4.09 -1.10 19.92
C TRP A 119 -5.59 -1.08 20.23
N THR A 120 -6.37 -0.28 19.49
CA THR A 120 -7.83 -0.19 19.72
C THR A 120 -8.52 -1.54 19.46
N TYR A 121 -8.11 -2.25 18.41
CA TYR A 121 -8.61 -3.60 18.11
C TYR A 121 -8.28 -4.58 19.25
N ALA A 122 -7.02 -4.61 19.71
CA ALA A 122 -6.62 -5.49 20.81
C ALA A 122 -7.40 -5.18 22.10
N ALA A 123 -7.57 -3.90 22.44
CA ALA A 123 -8.34 -3.47 23.61
C ALA A 123 -9.81 -3.97 23.56
N VAL A 124 -10.46 -3.86 22.39
CA VAL A 124 -11.84 -4.34 22.20
C VAL A 124 -11.91 -5.88 22.28
N GLN A 125 -11.01 -6.58 21.57
CA GLN A 125 -11.06 -8.04 21.47
C GLN A 125 -10.71 -8.75 22.78
N THR A 126 -9.85 -8.14 23.61
CA THR A 126 -9.43 -8.70 24.90
C THR A 126 -10.13 -8.03 26.09
N GLN A 127 -11.12 -7.14 25.85
CA GLN A 127 -11.78 -6.38 26.92
C GLN A 127 -10.75 -5.70 27.84
N PHE A 128 -9.80 -4.98 27.24
CA PHE A 128 -8.67 -4.34 27.94
C PHE A 128 -7.85 -5.36 28.77
N HIS A 129 -7.52 -6.51 28.18
CA HIS A 129 -6.76 -7.62 28.79
C HIS A 129 -7.52 -8.41 29.90
N HIS A 130 -8.84 -8.23 30.02
CA HIS A 130 -9.66 -9.05 30.93
C HIS A 130 -10.19 -10.34 30.32
N GLY A 131 -10.01 -10.54 29.01
CA GLY A 131 -10.43 -11.74 28.29
C GLY A 131 -9.37 -12.26 27.31
N PRO A 132 -9.44 -13.54 26.93
CA PRO A 132 -8.52 -14.14 25.96
C PRO A 132 -8.81 -13.64 24.54
N ALA A 133 -7.78 -13.61 23.69
CA ALA A 133 -7.95 -13.43 22.25
C ALA A 133 -8.59 -14.68 21.64
N THR A 134 -9.79 -14.55 21.05
CA THR A 134 -10.53 -15.66 20.43
C THR A 134 -10.89 -15.34 18.97
N GLY A 135 -11.32 -16.32 18.20
CA GLY A 135 -11.77 -16.12 16.82
C GLY A 135 -10.71 -15.43 15.95
N ALA A 136 -11.07 -14.31 15.32
CA ALA A 136 -10.17 -13.54 14.46
C ALA A 136 -8.94 -13.02 15.23
N ALA A 137 -9.08 -12.65 16.50
CA ALA A 137 -7.98 -12.18 17.33
C ALA A 137 -6.93 -13.29 17.57
N ALA A 138 -7.36 -14.52 17.83
CA ALA A 138 -6.45 -15.67 17.97
C ALA A 138 -5.69 -15.95 16.66
N LEU A 139 -6.35 -15.83 15.52
CA LEU A 139 -5.69 -15.97 14.21
C LEU A 139 -4.67 -14.86 13.95
N ILE A 140 -4.93 -13.63 14.38
CA ILE A 140 -3.97 -12.52 14.29
C ILE A 140 -2.75 -12.76 15.19
N VAL A 141 -2.96 -13.26 16.41
CA VAL A 141 -1.85 -13.67 17.31
C VAL A 141 -0.96 -14.72 16.64
N ALA A 142 -1.57 -15.76 16.07
CA ALA A 142 -0.84 -16.82 15.36
C ALA A 142 -0.09 -16.25 14.12
N ALA A 143 -0.73 -15.35 13.38
CA ALA A 143 -0.12 -14.70 12.22
C ALA A 143 1.08 -13.82 12.61
N ALA A 144 1.00 -13.08 13.72
CA ALA A 144 2.11 -12.28 14.21
C ALA A 144 3.35 -13.17 14.53
N GLN A 145 3.14 -14.30 15.19
CA GLN A 145 4.20 -15.27 15.48
C GLN A 145 4.79 -15.88 14.19
N ALA A 146 3.94 -16.30 13.26
CA ALA A 146 4.37 -16.91 12.01
C ALA A 146 5.20 -15.94 11.14
N LYS A 147 4.84 -14.65 11.18
CA LYS A 147 5.50 -13.58 10.40
C LYS A 147 6.78 -13.03 11.03
N THR A 148 7.09 -13.38 12.27
CA THR A 148 8.30 -12.96 13.01
C THR A 148 9.13 -14.17 13.42
N LEU A 149 8.76 -14.84 14.50
CA LEU A 149 9.45 -16.01 15.02
C LEU A 149 9.52 -17.19 14.02
N GLY A 150 8.51 -17.26 13.11
CA GLY A 150 8.54 -18.24 12.03
C GLY A 150 9.70 -18.01 11.05
N TYR A 151 10.02 -16.76 10.74
CA TYR A 151 11.19 -16.41 9.91
C TYR A 151 12.49 -16.52 10.71
N GLU A 152 12.51 -16.10 11.97
CA GLU A 152 13.66 -16.23 12.84
C GLU A 152 14.19 -17.67 12.92
N LYS A 153 13.28 -18.64 13.09
CA LYS A 153 13.62 -20.09 13.12
C LYS A 153 14.35 -20.59 11.87
N LEU A 154 14.15 -19.93 10.74
CA LEU A 154 14.80 -20.25 9.46
C LEU A 154 16.12 -19.48 9.27
N GLY A 155 16.49 -18.58 10.19
CA GLY A 155 17.69 -17.76 10.12
C GLY A 155 17.76 -16.94 8.83
N ILE A 156 18.91 -16.93 8.17
CA ILE A 156 19.12 -16.16 6.92
C ILE A 156 18.14 -16.53 5.80
N ASN A 157 17.73 -17.80 5.72
CA ASN A 157 16.74 -18.25 4.75
C ASN A 157 15.36 -17.62 5.03
N GLY A 158 15.01 -17.42 6.30
CA GLY A 158 13.78 -16.73 6.70
C GLY A 158 13.77 -15.26 6.28
N LEU A 159 14.90 -14.56 6.43
CA LEU A 159 15.04 -13.18 5.94
C LEU A 159 14.86 -13.09 4.42
N TRP A 160 15.53 -13.96 3.65
CA TRP A 160 15.37 -14.00 2.20
C TRP A 160 13.95 -14.36 1.80
N LEU A 161 13.32 -15.30 2.49
CA LEU A 161 11.93 -15.68 2.23
C LEU A 161 10.98 -14.48 2.46
N ALA A 162 11.17 -13.72 3.54
CA ALA A 162 10.40 -12.51 3.82
C ALA A 162 10.60 -11.45 2.72
N VAL A 163 11.84 -11.19 2.28
CA VAL A 163 12.17 -10.25 1.20
C VAL A 163 11.51 -10.66 -0.12
N VAL A 164 11.64 -11.94 -0.53
CA VAL A 164 11.06 -12.41 -1.80
C VAL A 164 9.53 -12.35 -1.77
N LYS A 165 8.89 -12.81 -0.69
CA LYS A 165 7.43 -12.69 -0.52
C LYS A 165 6.97 -11.23 -0.55
N ALA A 166 7.77 -10.33 0.01
CA ALA A 166 7.49 -8.90 -0.02
C ALA A 166 7.66 -8.30 -1.43
N ALA A 167 8.67 -8.70 -2.18
CA ALA A 167 8.85 -8.24 -3.55
C ALA A 167 7.68 -8.67 -4.45
N LEU A 168 7.25 -9.92 -4.35
CA LEU A 168 6.08 -10.44 -5.07
C LEU A 168 4.78 -9.74 -4.63
N CYS A 169 4.62 -9.46 -3.33
CA CYS A 169 3.50 -8.68 -2.82
C CYS A 169 3.42 -7.31 -3.48
N ASN A 170 4.51 -6.55 -3.42
CA ASN A 170 4.45 -5.16 -3.86
C ASN A 170 4.48 -5.02 -5.39
N TRP A 171 4.89 -6.04 -6.12
CA TRP A 171 4.57 -6.12 -7.55
C TRP A 171 3.06 -6.02 -7.76
N MET A 172 2.27 -6.81 -7.06
CA MET A 172 0.80 -6.81 -7.19
C MET A 172 0.17 -5.52 -6.62
N VAL A 173 0.66 -5.00 -5.50
CA VAL A 173 0.14 -3.74 -4.94
C VAL A 173 0.33 -2.57 -5.91
N CYS A 174 1.51 -2.45 -6.50
CA CYS A 174 1.78 -1.41 -7.49
C CYS A 174 1.01 -1.65 -8.80
N MET A 175 0.78 -2.90 -9.20
CA MET A 175 -0.16 -3.21 -10.30
C MET A 175 -1.58 -2.78 -9.96
N GLY A 176 -2.01 -2.88 -8.71
CA GLY A 176 -3.30 -2.33 -8.25
C GLY A 176 -3.40 -0.83 -8.47
N VAL A 177 -2.33 -0.09 -8.19
CA VAL A 177 -2.25 1.35 -8.48
C VAL A 177 -2.35 1.60 -9.99
N VAL A 178 -1.54 0.91 -10.80
CA VAL A 178 -1.56 1.04 -12.27
C VAL A 178 -2.94 0.72 -12.84
N MET A 179 -3.57 -0.37 -12.41
CA MET A 179 -4.90 -0.77 -12.87
C MET A 179 -5.97 0.23 -12.45
N GLY A 180 -5.87 0.84 -11.28
CA GLY A 180 -6.74 1.93 -10.86
C GLY A 180 -6.65 3.16 -11.78
N LEU A 181 -5.47 3.45 -12.34
CA LEU A 181 -5.24 4.54 -13.29
C LEU A 181 -5.84 4.27 -14.68
N THR A 182 -6.19 3.03 -15.01
CA THR A 182 -6.80 2.69 -16.31
C THR A 182 -8.26 3.11 -16.43
N SER A 183 -8.89 3.61 -15.34
CA SER A 183 -10.29 4.01 -15.31
C SER A 183 -10.49 5.44 -14.82
N ARG A 184 -11.43 6.16 -15.42
CA ARG A 184 -11.91 7.48 -14.98
C ARG A 184 -13.08 7.36 -14.00
N SER A 185 -13.85 6.27 -14.05
CA SER A 185 -15.01 6.06 -13.16
C SER A 185 -14.59 5.49 -11.81
N THR A 186 -15.31 5.86 -10.76
CA THR A 186 -15.08 5.35 -9.41
C THR A 186 -15.26 3.83 -9.34
N LEU A 187 -16.33 3.30 -9.92
CA LEU A 187 -16.60 1.87 -9.95
C LEU A 187 -15.52 1.10 -10.72
N GLY A 188 -15.08 1.63 -11.86
CA GLY A 188 -14.01 1.04 -12.65
C GLY A 188 -12.68 1.01 -11.88
N LYS A 189 -12.34 2.05 -11.11
CA LYS A 189 -11.16 2.06 -10.22
C LYS A 189 -11.25 0.97 -9.15
N ILE A 190 -12.40 0.85 -8.47
CA ILE A 190 -12.64 -0.19 -7.46
C ILE A 190 -12.43 -1.57 -8.06
N ALA A 191 -13.15 -1.90 -9.14
CA ALA A 191 -13.10 -3.23 -9.74
C ALA A 191 -11.70 -3.61 -10.22
N ARG A 192 -10.98 -2.67 -10.84
CA ARG A 192 -9.66 -2.94 -11.42
C ARG A 192 -8.55 -3.04 -10.39
N CYS A 193 -8.54 -2.18 -9.37
CA CYS A 193 -7.53 -2.28 -8.31
C CYS A 193 -7.75 -3.50 -7.41
N TRP A 194 -8.96 -4.04 -7.34
CA TRP A 194 -9.31 -5.21 -6.52
C TRP A 194 -8.52 -6.46 -6.90
N LEU A 195 -8.35 -6.70 -8.21
CA LEU A 195 -7.77 -7.94 -8.73
C LEU A 195 -6.35 -8.23 -8.22
N PRO A 196 -5.35 -7.34 -8.38
CA PRO A 196 -4.00 -7.65 -7.92
C PRO A 196 -3.91 -7.70 -6.39
N ILE A 197 -4.74 -6.95 -5.68
CA ILE A 197 -4.77 -6.94 -4.22
C ILE A 197 -5.31 -8.28 -3.68
N PHE A 198 -6.35 -8.81 -4.31
CA PHE A 198 -6.82 -10.16 -4.04
C PHE A 198 -5.70 -11.21 -4.21
N ILE A 199 -4.96 -11.15 -5.32
CA ILE A 199 -3.92 -12.12 -5.65
C ILE A 199 -2.85 -12.18 -4.57
N PHE A 200 -2.25 -11.04 -4.18
CA PHE A 200 -1.15 -11.08 -3.20
C PHE A 200 -1.61 -11.56 -1.84
N PHE A 201 -2.84 -11.19 -1.42
CA PHE A 201 -3.37 -11.60 -0.13
C PHE A 201 -3.72 -13.10 -0.11
N ALA A 202 -4.33 -13.61 -1.18
CA ALA A 202 -4.64 -15.03 -1.34
C ALA A 202 -3.38 -15.92 -1.30
N LEU A 203 -2.27 -15.42 -1.85
CA LEU A 203 -0.99 -16.14 -1.88
C LEU A 203 -0.17 -15.98 -0.59
N GLY A 204 -0.65 -15.22 0.40
CA GLY A 204 0.01 -15.05 1.68
C GLY A 204 1.35 -14.32 1.57
N TYR A 205 1.46 -13.35 0.66
CA TYR A 205 2.65 -12.53 0.48
C TYR A 205 2.77 -11.44 1.57
N GLU A 206 3.98 -10.88 1.73
CA GLU A 206 4.31 -9.99 2.83
C GLU A 206 4.14 -8.51 2.45
N HIS A 207 3.25 -7.82 3.16
CA HIS A 207 2.98 -6.41 2.97
C HIS A 207 3.36 -5.60 4.22
N SER A 208 4.34 -4.70 4.11
CA SER A 208 4.88 -3.98 5.27
C SER A 208 3.82 -3.22 6.08
N VAL A 209 2.90 -2.52 5.41
CA VAL A 209 1.86 -1.73 6.11
C VAL A 209 0.77 -2.62 6.72
N VAL A 210 0.43 -3.75 6.11
CA VAL A 210 -0.47 -4.75 6.72
C VAL A 210 0.15 -5.32 7.99
N ASN A 211 1.47 -5.55 7.97
CA ASN A 211 2.21 -6.06 9.11
C ASN A 211 2.33 -5.03 10.25
N MET A 212 2.27 -3.71 9.95
CA MET A 212 2.16 -2.64 10.96
C MET A 212 0.86 -2.69 11.78
N PHE A 213 -0.12 -3.47 11.35
CA PHE A 213 -1.30 -3.81 12.13
C PHE A 213 -1.19 -5.21 12.75
N ILE A 214 -0.93 -6.25 11.95
CA ILE A 214 -0.99 -7.65 12.40
C ILE A 214 -0.04 -7.90 13.57
N ILE A 215 1.22 -7.45 13.46
CA ILE A 215 2.25 -7.79 14.45
C ILE A 215 2.01 -7.04 15.75
N PRO A 216 1.84 -5.71 15.79
CA PRO A 216 1.51 -5.01 17.03
C PRO A 216 0.20 -5.49 17.66
N ALA A 217 -0.85 -5.75 16.88
CA ALA A 217 -2.09 -6.30 17.40
C ALA A 217 -1.86 -7.64 18.09
N GLY A 218 -1.11 -8.56 17.44
CA GLY A 218 -0.73 -9.83 18.03
C GLY A 218 0.07 -9.67 19.34
N MET A 219 1.04 -8.75 19.35
CA MET A 219 1.85 -8.46 20.56
C MET A 219 0.96 -7.97 21.72
N TRP A 220 0.06 -7.03 21.47
CA TRP A 220 -0.87 -6.53 22.49
C TRP A 220 -1.91 -7.57 22.94
N MET A 221 -2.18 -8.58 22.12
CA MET A 221 -3.07 -9.70 22.45
C MET A 221 -2.32 -10.93 23.01
N GLY A 222 -1.03 -10.80 23.34
CA GLY A 222 -0.25 -11.83 24.05
C GLY A 222 0.63 -12.72 23.15
N ALA A 223 0.87 -12.38 21.89
CA ALA A 223 1.91 -13.06 21.12
C ALA A 223 3.28 -12.84 21.77
N PRO A 224 4.11 -13.90 21.97
CA PRO A 224 5.45 -13.77 22.56
C PRO A 224 6.45 -13.22 21.52
N VAL A 225 6.14 -12.06 20.95
CA VAL A 225 6.91 -11.37 19.93
C VAL A 225 7.43 -10.06 20.51
N SER A 226 8.75 -9.87 20.49
CA SER A 226 9.39 -8.63 20.93
C SER A 226 9.41 -7.57 19.82
N LEU A 227 9.72 -6.32 20.19
CA LEU A 227 9.95 -5.26 19.19
C LEU A 227 11.11 -5.59 18.26
N SER A 228 12.18 -6.21 18.77
CA SER A 228 13.32 -6.66 17.96
C SER A 228 12.90 -7.72 16.94
N ASP A 229 12.08 -8.70 17.35
CA ASP A 229 11.59 -9.74 16.44
C ASP A 229 10.74 -9.14 15.32
N TRP A 230 9.86 -8.19 15.67
CA TRP A 230 9.07 -7.48 14.68
C TRP A 230 9.94 -6.75 13.65
N TRP A 231 10.89 -5.91 14.13
CA TRP A 231 11.67 -5.07 13.23
C TRP A 231 12.70 -5.85 12.43
N LEU A 232 13.45 -6.75 13.06
CA LEU A 232 14.56 -7.46 12.41
C LEU A 232 14.09 -8.59 11.50
N TRP A 233 13.07 -9.36 11.92
CA TRP A 233 12.61 -10.53 11.15
C TRP A 233 11.45 -10.26 10.23
N ASN A 234 10.80 -9.10 10.34
CA ASN A 234 9.68 -8.77 9.45
C ASN A 234 9.76 -7.34 8.90
N GLN A 235 9.59 -6.30 9.74
CA GLN A 235 9.33 -4.95 9.25
C GLN A 235 10.41 -4.43 8.31
N LEU A 236 11.68 -4.56 8.65
CA LEU A 236 12.80 -4.09 7.81
C LEU A 236 12.93 -4.93 6.52
N PRO A 237 13.08 -6.27 6.57
CA PRO A 237 13.24 -7.08 5.35
C PRO A 237 12.00 -6.99 4.44
N VAL A 238 10.80 -6.95 4.99
CA VAL A 238 9.56 -6.82 4.20
C VAL A 238 9.48 -5.43 3.55
N THR A 239 9.84 -4.36 4.26
CA THR A 239 9.84 -3.01 3.67
C THR A 239 10.84 -2.91 2.52
N LEU A 240 12.04 -3.47 2.68
CA LEU A 240 13.05 -3.52 1.61
C LEU A 240 12.56 -4.37 0.42
N GLY A 241 11.98 -5.52 0.68
CA GLY A 241 11.40 -6.35 -0.38
C GLY A 241 10.26 -5.67 -1.12
N ASN A 242 9.35 -4.98 -0.39
CA ASN A 242 8.29 -4.20 -1.02
C ASN A 242 8.87 -3.05 -1.88
N LEU A 243 9.89 -2.33 -1.41
CA LEU A 243 10.56 -1.30 -2.21
C LEU A 243 11.13 -1.88 -3.51
N VAL A 244 11.88 -2.97 -3.42
CA VAL A 244 12.47 -3.66 -4.59
C VAL A 244 11.38 -4.11 -5.55
N GLY A 245 10.34 -4.80 -5.06
CA GLY A 245 9.26 -5.33 -5.88
C GLY A 245 8.48 -4.24 -6.61
N GLY A 246 8.11 -3.16 -5.90
CA GLY A 246 7.40 -2.03 -6.49
C GLY A 246 8.25 -1.29 -7.53
N PHE A 247 9.49 -0.97 -7.18
CA PHE A 247 10.37 -0.21 -8.07
C PHE A 247 10.77 -1.01 -9.32
N LEU A 248 11.33 -2.22 -9.15
CA LEU A 248 11.88 -2.97 -10.27
C LEU A 248 10.80 -3.55 -11.18
N PHE A 249 9.71 -4.10 -10.62
CA PHE A 249 8.70 -4.80 -11.41
C PHE A 249 7.57 -3.90 -11.91
N VAL A 250 7.42 -2.68 -11.37
CA VAL A 250 6.39 -1.75 -11.84
C VAL A 250 6.96 -0.37 -12.17
N GLY A 251 7.74 0.25 -11.29
CA GLY A 251 8.29 1.58 -11.49
C GLY A 251 9.14 1.69 -12.76
N VAL A 252 10.11 0.78 -12.93
CA VAL A 252 10.99 0.73 -14.11
C VAL A 252 10.22 0.42 -15.39
N PRO A 253 9.34 -0.60 -15.46
CA PRO A 253 8.52 -0.84 -16.65
C PRO A 253 7.62 0.34 -17.03
N MET A 254 6.97 1.01 -16.07
CA MET A 254 6.13 2.18 -16.35
C MET A 254 6.95 3.35 -16.91
N LEU A 255 8.15 3.56 -16.38
CA LEU A 255 9.07 4.58 -16.89
C LEU A 255 9.49 4.28 -18.34
N TRP A 256 9.82 3.04 -18.64
CA TRP A 256 10.22 2.61 -19.99
C TRP A 256 9.06 2.75 -20.99
N LEU A 257 7.84 2.32 -20.64
CA LEU A 257 6.65 2.44 -21.47
C LEU A 257 6.30 3.91 -21.75
N ARG A 258 6.51 4.81 -20.79
CA ARG A 258 6.38 6.25 -21.00
C ARG A 258 7.37 6.76 -22.07
N GLY A 259 8.65 6.38 -21.99
CA GLY A 259 9.69 6.76 -22.94
C GLY A 259 9.35 6.33 -24.38
N ALA A 260 8.90 5.08 -24.54
CA ALA A 260 8.50 4.52 -25.83
C ALA A 260 7.29 5.27 -26.48
N ALA A 261 6.40 5.85 -25.67
CA ALA A 261 5.28 6.66 -26.17
C ALA A 261 5.74 8.02 -26.70
N HIS A 262 6.73 8.66 -26.06
CA HIS A 262 7.28 9.95 -26.52
C HIS A 262 8.03 9.85 -27.85
N THR A 263 8.71 8.74 -28.13
CA THR A 263 9.40 8.53 -29.40
C THR A 263 8.46 8.32 -30.61
N LYS A 264 7.16 8.09 -30.36
CA LYS A 264 6.13 7.90 -31.40
C LYS A 264 5.24 9.15 -31.63
N GLY A 265 5.65 10.34 -31.19
CA GLY A 265 4.97 11.59 -31.51
C GLY A 265 3.73 11.92 -30.66
N ALA A 266 3.58 11.35 -29.47
CA ALA A 266 2.56 11.78 -28.52
C ALA A 266 2.90 13.19 -27.94
N PRO A 267 1.93 14.11 -27.78
CA PRO A 267 2.19 15.46 -27.26
C PRO A 267 2.80 15.44 -25.87
N SER A 268 3.73 16.37 -25.60
CA SER A 268 4.43 16.46 -24.31
C SER A 268 3.45 16.78 -23.18
N LEU A 269 3.59 16.12 -22.03
CA LEU A 269 2.76 16.31 -20.82
C LEU A 269 2.75 17.75 -20.27
N VAL A 270 3.70 18.60 -20.66
CA VAL A 270 3.74 20.02 -20.29
C VAL A 270 2.60 20.81 -20.95
N ALA A 271 2.16 20.41 -22.13
CA ALA A 271 1.06 21.05 -22.84
C ALA A 271 -0.32 20.70 -22.23
N VAL A 272 -0.50 19.46 -21.77
CA VAL A 272 -1.79 18.98 -21.23
C VAL A 272 -2.08 19.56 -19.84
N THR A 273 -1.06 19.79 -19.00
CA THR A 273 -1.23 20.38 -17.66
C THR A 273 -1.54 21.88 -17.71
N ALA A 274 -1.03 22.60 -18.69
CA ALA A 274 -1.34 24.03 -18.86
C ALA A 274 -2.80 24.28 -19.30
N GLU A 275 -3.32 23.41 -20.16
CA GLU A 275 -4.69 23.50 -20.67
C GLU A 275 -5.74 23.10 -19.61
N GLN A 276 -5.43 22.11 -18.75
CA GLN A 276 -6.32 21.69 -17.65
C GLN A 276 -6.33 22.67 -16.46
N ILE A 277 -5.24 23.41 -16.24
CA ILE A 277 -5.19 24.44 -15.18
C ILE A 277 -5.89 25.72 -15.67
N GLY A 278 -5.85 26.03 -16.96
CA GLY A 278 -6.56 27.18 -17.56
C GLY A 278 -8.08 26.99 -17.62
N ALA A 279 -8.57 25.76 -17.70
CA ALA A 279 -10.01 25.44 -17.74
C ALA A 279 -10.69 25.39 -16.37
N ALA A 280 -9.95 25.55 -15.26
CA ALA A 280 -10.47 25.48 -13.88
C ALA A 280 -10.55 26.86 -13.19
N GLN A 281 -10.62 27.97 -13.92
CA GLN A 281 -11.02 29.25 -13.33
C GLN A 281 -12.56 29.30 -13.26
N PRO A 282 -13.15 29.45 -12.07
CA PRO A 282 -14.59 29.72 -11.96
C PRO A 282 -14.86 31.15 -12.46
N ASP A 283 -15.81 31.27 -13.37
CA ASP A 283 -16.39 32.57 -13.73
C ASP A 283 -16.82 33.28 -12.45
N ALA A 284 -16.33 34.49 -12.31
CA ALA A 284 -16.67 35.37 -11.20
C ALA A 284 -18.19 35.61 -11.19
N VAL A 285 -18.77 35.43 -10.02
CA VAL A 285 -20.12 35.86 -9.69
C VAL A 285 -20.16 37.38 -9.81
N GLU A 286 -20.83 37.90 -10.85
CA GLU A 286 -21.42 39.24 -10.88
C GLU A 286 -22.94 39.12 -10.81
N ALA A 287 -23.48 39.85 -9.85
CA ALA A 287 -24.84 40.25 -9.54
C ALA A 287 -25.45 39.63 -8.31
#